data_94ee9f0a5aaf36784b0d4d3bfdfe4f2a
#
_entry.id   94ee9f0a5aaf36784b0d4d3bfdfe4f2a
#
_cell.length_a   1.000
_cell.length_b   1.000
_cell.length_c   1.000
_cell.angle_alpha   90.00
_cell.angle_beta   90.00
_cell.angle_gamma   90.00
#
_symmetry.space_group_name_H-M   'P 1'
#
loop_
_entity.id
_entity.type
_entity.pdbx_description
1 polymer ?
#
loop_
_entity_poly.entity_id
_entity_poly.type
_entity_poly.pdbx_seq_one_letter_code
_entity_poly.pdbx_strand_id
1 'polypeptide(L)'
;MTEELATPTLADVVDAFHTLFPPQLAAGWDASGLVAGRAAAPVHTVLFTVDALAATAEEAIAEGAQLLITHHPLLLRGAQFIPDSTYKGEVLHTLIEGGCGLLGAHTNADAAVEGVNEALCDAIGLIDREPLTEAQTQVLDGQEHAVGTGRIGTLPEEITLKELAERLAAALPPTAGGLRIAGRADQPIRRVALCGGAGDSLFDAVRATDAQVYITADLRHHPASEFRETARVTGSNIALIDCSHPASESLWLRSAADRLRKLLAERGYGIETKLSALNTDPWDFTVPTGVQPGQDAHSASTAAAPAWEL
;
A
#
# COMPACT_ATOMS: atom_id res chain seq x y z
N MET A 1 38.50 11.25 8.31
CA MET A 1 38.43 10.26 7.22
C MET A 1 37.05 9.66 7.28
N THR A 2 36.20 9.95 6.31
CA THR A 2 34.93 9.22 6.16
C THR A 2 35.28 7.80 5.76
N GLU A 3 34.96 6.83 6.61
CA GLU A 3 35.11 5.41 6.29
C GLU A 3 34.30 5.12 5.01
N GLU A 4 34.96 4.58 3.98
CA GLU A 4 34.30 4.21 2.73
C GLU A 4 33.42 2.99 2.99
N LEU A 5 32.11 3.12 2.80
CA LEU A 5 31.17 2.04 3.02
C LEU A 5 31.38 0.90 2.01
N ALA A 6 31.34 -0.34 2.48
CA ALA A 6 31.48 -1.51 1.62
C ALA A 6 30.23 -1.73 0.75
N THR A 7 30.38 -2.45 -0.35
CA THR A 7 29.24 -2.89 -1.17
C THR A 7 28.63 -4.16 -0.55
N PRO A 8 27.32 -4.16 -0.20
CA PRO A 8 26.66 -5.35 0.33
C PRO A 8 26.42 -6.37 -0.79
N THR A 9 26.25 -7.62 -0.39
CA THR A 9 25.67 -8.66 -1.26
C THR A 9 24.14 -8.57 -1.25
N LEU A 10 23.48 -9.23 -2.22
CA LEU A 10 22.01 -9.35 -2.24
C LEU A 10 21.49 -9.99 -0.92
N ALA A 11 22.21 -10.97 -0.38
CA ALA A 11 21.85 -11.59 0.90
C ALA A 11 21.88 -10.59 2.06
N ASP A 12 22.89 -9.71 2.12
CA ASP A 12 22.99 -8.68 3.16
C ASP A 12 21.83 -7.68 3.06
N VAL A 13 21.45 -7.28 1.83
CA VAL A 13 20.33 -6.37 1.59
C VAL A 13 19.00 -7.01 1.99
N VAL A 14 18.77 -8.27 1.60
CA VAL A 14 17.56 -9.03 1.95
C VAL A 14 17.45 -9.22 3.47
N ASP A 15 18.55 -9.56 4.15
CA ASP A 15 18.57 -9.70 5.61
C ASP A 15 18.27 -8.37 6.32
N ALA A 16 18.86 -7.27 5.86
CA ALA A 16 18.55 -5.94 6.38
C ALA A 16 17.08 -5.57 6.16
N PHE A 17 16.54 -5.86 4.97
CA PHE A 17 15.13 -5.60 4.67
C PHE A 17 14.18 -6.45 5.53
N HIS A 18 14.50 -7.73 5.73
CA HIS A 18 13.73 -8.62 6.63
C HIS A 18 13.82 -8.24 8.11
N THR A 19 14.85 -7.51 8.53
CA THR A 19 14.91 -6.92 9.88
C THR A 19 13.83 -5.84 10.05
N LEU A 20 13.59 -5.03 9.00
CA LEU A 20 12.59 -3.97 9.00
C LEU A 20 11.16 -4.51 8.78
N PHE A 21 11.03 -5.48 7.88
CA PHE A 21 9.77 -6.08 7.44
C PHE A 21 9.84 -7.61 7.54
N PRO A 22 9.74 -8.17 8.76
CA PRO A 22 9.95 -9.60 9.00
C PRO A 22 8.97 -10.48 8.22
N PRO A 23 9.42 -11.51 7.48
CA PRO A 23 8.54 -12.43 6.77
C PRO A 23 7.53 -13.14 7.67
N GLN A 24 7.82 -13.27 8.98
CA GLN A 24 6.94 -13.90 9.96
C GLN A 24 5.64 -13.13 10.18
N LEU A 25 5.60 -11.84 9.81
CA LEU A 25 4.39 -11.02 9.86
C LEU A 25 3.46 -11.25 8.67
N ALA A 26 3.92 -11.96 7.64
CA ALA A 26 3.10 -12.26 6.46
C ALA A 26 1.95 -13.20 6.80
N ALA A 27 0.81 -13.00 6.16
CA ALA A 27 -0.33 -13.89 6.25
C ALA A 27 0.02 -15.29 5.72
N GLY A 28 -0.55 -16.33 6.30
CA GLY A 28 -0.20 -17.71 5.96
C GLY A 28 -0.47 -18.16 4.52
N TRP A 29 -1.23 -17.37 3.76
CA TRP A 29 -1.51 -17.59 2.34
C TRP A 29 -0.60 -16.80 1.41
N ASP A 30 0.22 -15.89 1.96
CA ASP A 30 1.05 -14.95 1.21
C ASP A 30 2.36 -15.57 0.72
N ALA A 31 3.03 -14.88 -0.22
CA ALA A 31 4.30 -15.29 -0.82
C ALA A 31 5.34 -14.15 -0.76
N SER A 32 5.45 -13.50 0.39
CA SER A 32 6.46 -12.48 0.64
C SER A 32 7.87 -13.06 0.69
N GLY A 33 8.86 -12.37 0.12
CA GLY A 33 10.26 -12.75 0.16
C GLY A 33 10.99 -12.62 -1.18
N LEU A 34 12.23 -13.16 -1.24
CA LEU A 34 13.06 -13.14 -2.42
C LEU A 34 12.52 -14.14 -3.48
N VAL A 35 12.02 -13.60 -4.60
CA VAL A 35 11.45 -14.38 -5.71
C VAL A 35 12.55 -14.87 -6.64
N ALA A 36 13.51 -14.00 -6.98
CA ALA A 36 14.64 -14.32 -7.86
C ALA A 36 15.87 -13.49 -7.46
N GLY A 37 17.07 -14.02 -7.66
CA GLY A 37 18.32 -13.31 -7.40
C GLY A 37 19.44 -14.24 -6.98
N ARG A 38 20.68 -13.75 -7.12
CA ARG A 38 21.90 -14.46 -6.71
C ARG A 38 22.37 -13.89 -5.38
N ALA A 39 22.31 -14.67 -4.31
CA ALA A 39 22.62 -14.24 -2.93
C ALA A 39 23.98 -13.52 -2.80
N ALA A 40 25.01 -13.96 -3.54
CA ALA A 40 26.36 -13.38 -3.49
C ALA A 40 26.58 -12.21 -4.48
N ALA A 41 25.57 -11.82 -5.28
CA ALA A 41 25.72 -10.70 -6.20
C ALA A 41 25.86 -9.37 -5.43
N PRO A 42 26.78 -8.47 -5.86
CA PRO A 42 26.89 -7.15 -5.25
C PRO A 42 25.66 -6.29 -5.59
N VAL A 43 25.22 -5.46 -4.64
CA VAL A 43 24.10 -4.54 -4.82
C VAL A 43 24.56 -3.12 -4.56
N HIS A 44 24.42 -2.25 -5.55
CA HIS A 44 24.71 -0.82 -5.47
C HIS A 44 23.43 0.02 -5.47
N THR A 45 22.44 -0.40 -6.28
CA THR A 45 21.17 0.33 -6.45
C THR A 45 19.99 -0.61 -6.25
N VAL A 46 19.01 -0.15 -5.47
CA VAL A 46 17.73 -0.82 -5.22
C VAL A 46 16.60 0.08 -5.70
N LEU A 47 15.73 -0.44 -6.58
CA LEU A 47 14.50 0.25 -7.00
C LEU A 47 13.31 -0.28 -6.21
N PHE A 48 12.44 0.63 -5.77
CA PHE A 48 11.20 0.33 -5.05
C PHE A 48 9.98 0.68 -5.91
N THR A 49 8.98 -0.19 -5.95
CA THR A 49 7.70 0.03 -6.64
C THR A 49 6.58 -0.73 -5.93
N VAL A 50 5.31 -0.44 -6.29
CA VAL A 50 4.18 -1.23 -5.79
C VAL A 50 4.09 -2.55 -6.54
N ASP A 51 4.09 -2.53 -7.87
CA ASP A 51 3.78 -3.67 -8.71
C ASP A 51 4.99 -4.23 -9.46
N ALA A 52 5.04 -5.56 -9.59
CA ALA A 52 5.99 -6.27 -10.44
C ALA A 52 5.42 -6.42 -11.87
N LEU A 53 5.57 -5.39 -12.70
CA LEU A 53 5.12 -5.34 -14.09
C LEU A 53 6.32 -5.37 -15.06
N ALA A 54 6.07 -5.65 -16.35
CA ALA A 54 7.12 -5.57 -17.37
C ALA A 54 7.77 -4.17 -17.38
N ALA A 55 6.97 -3.10 -17.34
CA ALA A 55 7.46 -1.74 -17.33
C ALA A 55 8.34 -1.41 -16.10
N THR A 56 7.98 -1.91 -14.91
CA THR A 56 8.79 -1.69 -13.68
C THR A 56 10.07 -2.54 -13.69
N ALA A 57 10.05 -3.72 -14.33
CA ALA A 57 11.26 -4.52 -14.56
C ALA A 57 12.21 -3.83 -15.54
N GLU A 58 11.70 -3.30 -16.66
CA GLU A 58 12.47 -2.52 -17.64
C GLU A 58 13.06 -1.25 -17.00
N GLU A 59 12.28 -0.53 -16.18
CA GLU A 59 12.76 0.63 -15.42
C GLU A 59 13.89 0.23 -14.47
N ALA A 60 13.78 -0.91 -13.75
CA ALA A 60 14.84 -1.38 -12.85
C ALA A 60 16.15 -1.61 -13.59
N ILE A 61 16.11 -2.20 -14.80
CA ILE A 61 17.31 -2.40 -15.62
C ILE A 61 17.85 -1.08 -16.15
N ALA A 62 16.98 -0.17 -16.62
CA ALA A 62 17.38 1.14 -17.12
C ALA A 62 18.03 2.01 -16.03
N GLU A 63 17.54 1.92 -14.80
CA GLU A 63 18.08 2.60 -13.62
C GLU A 63 19.33 1.92 -13.03
N GLY A 64 19.77 0.80 -13.61
CA GLY A 64 20.93 0.03 -13.16
C GLY A 64 20.74 -0.62 -11.80
N ALA A 65 19.52 -0.97 -11.41
CA ALA A 65 19.23 -1.62 -10.14
C ALA A 65 19.65 -3.09 -10.15
N GLN A 66 20.24 -3.59 -9.06
CA GLN A 66 20.52 -5.00 -8.84
C GLN A 66 19.45 -5.70 -8.00
N LEU A 67 18.52 -4.94 -7.44
CA LEU A 67 17.35 -5.47 -6.74
C LEU A 67 16.14 -4.57 -7.00
N LEU A 68 15.04 -5.18 -7.43
CA LEU A 68 13.71 -4.60 -7.46
C LEU A 68 12.95 -5.08 -6.22
N ILE A 69 12.52 -4.16 -5.36
CA ILE A 69 11.64 -4.46 -4.24
C ILE A 69 10.24 -3.99 -4.61
N THR A 70 9.28 -4.94 -4.59
CA THR A 70 7.88 -4.67 -4.89
C THR A 70 7.01 -4.89 -3.66
N HIS A 71 5.90 -4.17 -3.56
CA HIS A 71 4.87 -4.51 -2.58
C HIS A 71 4.17 -5.81 -3.00
N HIS A 72 3.62 -5.85 -4.20
CA HIS A 72 2.92 -7.02 -4.70
C HIS A 72 3.88 -8.15 -5.12
N PRO A 73 3.67 -9.39 -4.63
CA PRO A 73 4.47 -10.54 -5.04
C PRO A 73 4.08 -11.02 -6.44
N LEU A 74 5.04 -11.07 -7.36
CA LEU A 74 4.82 -11.56 -8.73
C LEU A 74 4.23 -12.99 -8.76
N LEU A 75 4.69 -13.84 -7.84
CA LEU A 75 4.32 -15.25 -7.78
C LEU A 75 3.46 -15.58 -6.54
N LEU A 76 2.50 -14.73 -6.18
CA LEU A 76 1.53 -15.01 -5.11
C LEU A 76 0.86 -16.39 -5.30
N ARG A 77 0.56 -16.73 -6.54
CA ARG A 77 0.17 -18.08 -6.93
C ARG A 77 1.34 -18.69 -7.68
N GLY A 78 1.81 -19.87 -7.23
CA GLY A 78 2.90 -20.60 -7.86
C GLY A 78 2.67 -20.80 -9.36
N ALA A 79 3.73 -20.65 -10.14
CA ALA A 79 3.72 -20.88 -11.59
C ALA A 79 4.45 -22.20 -11.91
N GLN A 80 3.83 -23.06 -12.71
CA GLN A 80 4.48 -24.28 -13.21
C GLN A 80 5.38 -23.99 -14.42
N PHE A 81 5.07 -22.96 -15.19
CA PHE A 81 5.79 -22.54 -16.39
C PHE A 81 5.93 -21.03 -16.40
N ILE A 82 7.07 -20.53 -16.83
CA ILE A 82 7.41 -19.11 -16.92
C ILE A 82 7.96 -18.72 -18.31
N PRO A 83 7.27 -19.06 -19.42
CA PRO A 83 7.74 -18.62 -20.73
C PRO A 83 7.61 -17.10 -20.86
N ASP A 84 8.47 -16.48 -21.67
CA ASP A 84 8.48 -15.06 -22.00
C ASP A 84 7.16 -14.54 -22.60
N SER A 85 6.37 -15.44 -23.17
CA SER A 85 5.02 -15.13 -23.68
C SER A 85 3.95 -14.87 -22.61
N THR A 86 4.29 -14.97 -21.33
CA THR A 86 3.43 -14.58 -20.19
C THR A 86 4.03 -13.40 -19.45
N TYR A 87 3.18 -12.51 -18.91
CA TYR A 87 3.70 -11.32 -18.21
C TYR A 87 4.63 -11.67 -17.04
N LYS A 88 4.35 -12.77 -16.31
CA LYS A 88 5.21 -13.22 -15.20
C LYS A 88 6.55 -13.74 -15.69
N GLY A 89 6.54 -14.46 -16.81
CA GLY A 89 7.75 -14.93 -17.47
C GLY A 89 8.58 -13.76 -17.99
N GLU A 90 7.95 -12.82 -18.70
CA GLU A 90 8.62 -11.61 -19.21
C GLU A 90 9.31 -10.82 -18.10
N VAL A 91 8.63 -10.53 -17.00
CA VAL A 91 9.21 -9.85 -15.83
C VAL A 91 10.43 -10.60 -15.29
N LEU A 92 10.33 -11.94 -15.11
CA LEU A 92 11.43 -12.74 -14.57
C LEU A 92 12.61 -12.83 -15.54
N HIS A 93 12.37 -13.02 -16.85
CA HIS A 93 13.44 -13.06 -17.85
C HIS A 93 14.16 -11.72 -17.92
N THR A 94 13.42 -10.59 -18.01
CA THR A 94 14.00 -9.24 -18.01
C THR A 94 14.90 -9.01 -16.79
N LEU A 95 14.42 -9.31 -15.59
CA LEU A 95 15.21 -9.10 -14.38
C LEU A 95 16.41 -10.03 -14.27
N ILE A 96 16.24 -11.33 -14.56
CA ILE A 96 17.33 -12.31 -14.45
C ILE A 96 18.43 -12.05 -15.47
N GLU A 97 18.08 -11.77 -16.74
CA GLU A 97 19.02 -11.45 -17.80
C GLU A 97 19.74 -10.11 -17.54
N GLY A 98 19.03 -9.13 -16.97
CA GLY A 98 19.61 -7.86 -16.53
C GLY A 98 20.40 -7.94 -15.23
N GLY A 99 20.50 -9.10 -14.58
CA GLY A 99 21.24 -9.28 -13.32
C GLY A 99 20.56 -8.66 -12.09
N CYS A 100 19.28 -8.37 -12.17
CA CYS A 100 18.48 -7.78 -11.09
C CYS A 100 17.69 -8.86 -10.34
N GLY A 101 17.74 -8.84 -9.01
CA GLY A 101 16.87 -9.66 -8.15
C GLY A 101 15.47 -9.07 -8.02
N LEU A 102 14.50 -9.89 -7.58
CA LEU A 102 13.14 -9.48 -7.26
C LEU A 102 12.77 -9.93 -5.85
N LEU A 103 12.33 -9.00 -5.01
CA LEU A 103 11.84 -9.26 -3.65
C LEU A 103 10.44 -8.67 -3.49
N GLY A 104 9.47 -9.48 -3.05
CA GLY A 104 8.14 -9.02 -2.70
C GLY A 104 7.98 -8.81 -1.20
N ALA A 105 7.40 -7.68 -0.79
CA ALA A 105 7.10 -7.34 0.60
C ALA A 105 5.63 -6.92 0.69
N HIS A 106 4.76 -7.87 0.97
CA HIS A 106 3.33 -7.74 0.85
C HIS A 106 2.68 -7.63 2.24
N THR A 107 1.94 -8.64 2.69
CA THR A 107 1.23 -8.56 3.97
C THR A 107 2.15 -8.40 5.19
N ASN A 108 3.41 -8.80 5.10
CA ASN A 108 4.41 -8.48 6.12
C ASN A 108 4.70 -6.97 6.20
N ALA A 109 4.71 -6.26 5.06
CA ALA A 109 4.84 -4.81 5.03
C ALA A 109 3.55 -4.11 5.46
N ASP A 110 2.37 -4.68 5.17
CA ASP A 110 1.09 -4.17 5.68
C ASP A 110 1.02 -4.19 7.20
N ALA A 111 1.54 -5.26 7.81
CA ALA A 111 1.47 -5.45 9.25
C ALA A 111 2.54 -4.65 10.01
N ALA A 112 3.74 -4.48 9.44
CA ALA A 112 4.93 -4.00 10.13
C ALA A 112 4.84 -2.57 10.66
N VAL A 113 5.70 -2.27 11.64
CA VAL A 113 6.00 -0.90 12.07
C VAL A 113 6.53 -0.08 10.90
N GLU A 114 6.02 1.13 10.72
CA GLU A 114 6.34 2.03 9.61
C GLU A 114 6.15 1.38 8.22
N GLY A 115 5.24 0.42 8.13
CA GLY A 115 4.83 -0.23 6.89
C GLY A 115 3.69 0.53 6.19
N VAL A 116 2.98 -0.18 5.29
CA VAL A 116 1.93 0.39 4.42
C VAL A 116 0.86 1.13 5.20
N ASN A 117 0.27 0.47 6.20
CA ASN A 117 -0.83 1.04 6.97
C ASN A 117 -0.38 2.19 7.88
N GLU A 118 0.85 2.15 8.39
CA GLU A 118 1.41 3.27 9.16
C GLU A 118 1.64 4.50 8.28
N ALA A 119 2.18 4.32 7.08
CA ALA A 119 2.37 5.42 6.13
C ALA A 119 1.04 6.07 5.74
N LEU A 120 -0.02 5.28 5.59
CA LEU A 120 -1.35 5.80 5.31
C LEU A 120 -1.93 6.55 6.51
N CYS A 121 -1.68 6.09 7.75
CA CYS A 121 -2.00 6.84 8.97
C CYS A 121 -1.29 8.18 9.04
N ASP A 122 0.01 8.21 8.73
CA ASP A 122 0.81 9.43 8.71
C ASP A 122 0.27 10.45 7.71
N ALA A 123 -0.12 9.98 6.53
CA ALA A 123 -0.64 10.81 5.45
C ALA A 123 -1.89 11.62 5.84
N ILE A 124 -2.72 11.08 6.72
CA ILE A 124 -3.93 11.75 7.21
C ILE A 124 -3.79 12.29 8.65
N GLY A 125 -2.63 12.07 9.27
CA GLY A 125 -2.31 12.60 10.61
C GLY A 125 -2.99 11.87 11.76
N LEU A 126 -3.19 10.55 11.65
CA LEU A 126 -3.73 9.74 12.76
C LEU A 126 -2.74 9.60 13.90
N ILE A 127 -3.24 9.68 15.12
CA ILE A 127 -2.56 9.40 16.38
C ILE A 127 -3.27 8.24 17.12
N ASP A 128 -2.70 7.75 18.21
CA ASP A 128 -3.24 6.68 19.06
C ASP A 128 -3.65 5.46 18.22
N ARG A 129 -2.69 4.96 17.44
CA ARG A 129 -2.90 3.89 16.45
C ARG A 129 -2.83 2.52 17.09
N GLU A 130 -3.73 1.66 16.67
CA GLU A 130 -3.78 0.25 17.06
C GLU A 130 -4.00 -0.62 15.82
N PRO A 131 -3.50 -1.89 15.80
CA PRO A 131 -3.86 -2.84 14.75
C PRO A 131 -5.36 -3.07 14.72
N LEU A 132 -5.94 -3.15 13.51
CA LEU A 132 -7.37 -3.43 13.32
C LEU A 132 -7.69 -4.92 13.53
N THR A 133 -6.75 -5.81 13.21
CA THR A 133 -6.86 -7.26 13.44
C THR A 133 -6.09 -7.70 14.67
N GLU A 134 -6.10 -9.02 14.96
CA GLU A 134 -5.31 -9.60 16.05
C GLU A 134 -3.84 -9.14 15.97
N ALA A 135 -3.39 -8.55 17.07
CA ALA A 135 -2.04 -8.02 17.14
C ALA A 135 -1.00 -9.15 17.25
N GLN A 136 0.04 -9.02 16.43
CA GLN A 136 1.30 -9.74 16.59
C GLN A 136 2.31 -8.81 17.27
N THR A 137 3.45 -9.32 17.67
CA THR A 137 4.54 -8.51 18.22
C THR A 137 5.71 -8.44 17.23
N GLN A 138 6.10 -7.24 16.87
CA GLN A 138 7.36 -6.97 16.18
C GLN A 138 8.34 -6.33 17.16
N VAL A 139 9.56 -6.87 17.26
CA VAL A 139 10.66 -6.24 17.98
C VAL A 139 11.49 -5.44 17.00
N LEU A 140 11.58 -4.13 17.20
CA LEU A 140 12.37 -3.22 16.37
C LEU A 140 13.16 -2.28 17.30
N ASP A 141 14.46 -2.15 17.09
CA ASP A 141 15.37 -1.34 17.91
C ASP A 141 15.29 -1.66 19.43
N GLY A 142 15.03 -2.94 19.75
CA GLY A 142 14.89 -3.43 21.12
C GLY A 142 13.56 -3.08 21.80
N GLN A 143 12.60 -2.53 21.06
CA GLN A 143 11.26 -2.23 21.55
C GLN A 143 10.23 -3.18 20.94
N GLU A 144 9.24 -3.57 21.75
CA GLU A 144 8.09 -4.36 21.31
C GLU A 144 6.98 -3.44 20.78
N HIS A 145 6.48 -3.75 19.60
CA HIS A 145 5.39 -3.05 18.96
C HIS A 145 4.24 -4.01 18.64
N ALA A 146 3.03 -3.62 18.98
CA ALA A 146 1.83 -4.31 18.52
C ALA A 146 1.62 -4.00 17.02
N VAL A 147 1.58 -5.03 16.18
CA VAL A 147 1.43 -4.93 14.72
C VAL A 147 0.35 -5.88 14.22
N GLY A 148 -0.20 -5.65 13.03
CA GLY A 148 -1.26 -6.46 12.44
C GLY A 148 -1.82 -5.79 11.20
N THR A 149 -2.78 -6.42 10.53
CA THR A 149 -3.38 -5.88 9.30
C THR A 149 -4.33 -4.73 9.62
N GLY A 150 -4.23 -3.65 8.83
CA GLY A 150 -5.00 -2.43 9.04
C GLY A 150 -4.64 -1.68 10.31
N ARG A 151 -5.19 -0.50 10.45
CA ARG A 151 -5.05 0.35 11.65
C ARG A 151 -6.37 0.99 12.00
N ILE A 152 -6.55 1.26 13.29
CA ILE A 152 -7.55 2.19 13.78
C ILE A 152 -6.84 3.26 14.61
N GLY A 153 -7.22 4.52 14.43
CA GLY A 153 -6.58 5.64 15.12
C GLY A 153 -7.52 6.83 15.27
N THR A 154 -7.02 7.88 15.90
CA THR A 154 -7.78 9.09 16.20
C THR A 154 -7.20 10.27 15.45
N LEU A 155 -8.02 11.12 14.85
CA LEU A 155 -7.60 12.43 14.36
C LEU A 155 -7.39 13.37 15.55
N PRO A 156 -6.36 14.24 15.55
CA PRO A 156 -6.14 15.20 16.64
C PRO A 156 -7.35 16.12 16.90
N GLU A 157 -8.08 16.44 15.86
CA GLU A 157 -9.33 17.25 15.89
C GLU A 157 -10.40 16.57 15.04
N GLU A 158 -11.67 16.83 15.39
CA GLU A 158 -12.80 16.40 14.58
C GLU A 158 -12.88 17.24 13.30
N ILE A 159 -12.98 16.56 12.16
CA ILE A 159 -13.14 17.19 10.84
C ILE A 159 -14.33 16.55 10.12
N THR A 160 -14.77 17.13 9.01
CA THR A 160 -15.81 16.53 8.20
C THR A 160 -15.26 15.38 7.34
N LEU A 161 -16.13 14.46 6.93
CA LEU A 161 -15.77 13.38 5.98
C LEU A 161 -15.18 13.94 4.69
N LYS A 162 -15.70 15.07 4.22
CA LYS A 162 -15.18 15.78 3.04
C LYS A 162 -13.75 16.24 3.26
N GLU A 163 -13.46 16.92 4.36
CA GLU A 163 -12.11 17.39 4.70
C GLU A 163 -11.11 16.24 4.83
N LEU A 164 -11.53 15.11 5.44
CA LEU A 164 -10.70 13.91 5.51
C LEU A 164 -10.41 13.36 4.12
N ALA A 165 -11.43 13.26 3.25
CA ALA A 165 -11.25 12.78 1.87
C ALA A 165 -10.33 13.71 1.05
N GLU A 166 -10.46 15.03 1.20
CA GLU A 166 -9.60 16.02 0.55
C GLU A 166 -8.15 15.92 1.05
N ARG A 167 -7.95 15.71 2.37
CA ARG A 167 -6.63 15.47 2.96
C ARG A 167 -5.98 14.21 2.39
N LEU A 168 -6.74 13.11 2.34
CA LEU A 168 -6.27 11.85 1.76
C LEU A 168 -5.93 11.99 0.27
N ALA A 169 -6.82 12.63 -0.53
CA ALA A 169 -6.60 12.86 -1.95
C ALA A 169 -5.34 13.71 -2.23
N ALA A 170 -5.01 14.65 -1.35
CA ALA A 170 -3.80 15.47 -1.48
C ALA A 170 -2.51 14.69 -1.15
N ALA A 171 -2.61 13.63 -0.35
CA ALA A 171 -1.47 12.82 0.05
C ALA A 171 -1.17 11.66 -0.92
N LEU A 172 -2.20 11.13 -1.58
CA LEU A 172 -2.06 10.01 -2.52
C LEU A 172 -1.56 10.48 -3.89
N PRO A 173 -0.82 9.64 -4.63
CA PRO A 173 -0.52 9.90 -6.03
C PRO A 173 -1.81 10.03 -6.84
N PRO A 174 -1.83 10.87 -7.89
CA PRO A 174 -3.01 11.06 -8.73
C PRO A 174 -3.33 9.79 -9.52
N THR A 175 -4.60 9.40 -9.52
CA THR A 175 -5.12 8.27 -10.29
C THR A 175 -6.40 8.65 -11.03
N ALA A 176 -6.72 7.94 -12.12
CA ALA A 176 -7.90 8.22 -12.93
C ALA A 176 -9.21 8.06 -12.15
N GLY A 177 -9.26 7.14 -11.19
CA GLY A 177 -10.46 6.85 -10.40
C GLY A 177 -10.73 7.85 -9.27
N GLY A 178 -9.71 8.54 -8.77
CA GLY A 178 -9.82 9.38 -7.58
C GLY A 178 -10.30 8.60 -6.35
N LEU A 179 -11.07 9.23 -5.48
CA LEU A 179 -11.69 8.62 -4.31
C LEU A 179 -13.20 8.46 -4.50
N ARG A 180 -13.72 7.28 -4.18
CA ARG A 180 -15.18 7.04 -4.09
C ARG A 180 -15.60 7.06 -2.63
N ILE A 181 -16.61 7.87 -2.29
CA ILE A 181 -16.99 8.12 -0.90
C ILE A 181 -18.46 7.71 -0.69
N ALA A 182 -18.70 6.96 0.37
CA ALA A 182 -20.03 6.58 0.81
C ALA A 182 -20.26 7.07 2.24
N GLY A 183 -20.99 8.18 2.36
CA GLY A 183 -21.28 8.90 3.61
C GLY A 183 -21.71 10.32 3.31
N ARG A 184 -22.14 11.07 4.34
CA ARG A 184 -22.48 12.48 4.17
C ARG A 184 -21.23 13.34 4.25
N ALA A 185 -21.10 14.32 3.35
CA ALA A 185 -19.93 15.20 3.29
C ALA A 185 -19.64 15.94 4.59
N ASP A 186 -20.69 16.32 5.31
CA ASP A 186 -20.64 17.06 6.58
C ASP A 186 -20.59 16.15 7.83
N GLN A 187 -20.51 14.83 7.65
CA GLN A 187 -20.40 13.87 8.75
C GLN A 187 -19.15 14.14 9.58
N PRO A 188 -19.26 14.31 10.93
CA PRO A 188 -18.10 14.50 11.77
C PRO A 188 -17.28 13.20 11.89
N ILE A 189 -15.97 13.31 11.71
CA ILE A 189 -15.01 12.21 11.76
C ILE A 189 -13.89 12.54 12.73
N ARG A 190 -13.65 11.62 13.65
CA ARG A 190 -12.51 11.63 14.57
C ARG A 190 -11.85 10.27 14.68
N ARG A 191 -12.61 9.17 14.69
CA ARG A 191 -12.10 7.81 14.77
C ARG A 191 -12.11 7.17 13.39
N VAL A 192 -10.93 6.78 12.90
CA VAL A 192 -10.71 6.31 11.53
C VAL A 192 -10.11 4.91 11.56
N ALA A 193 -10.74 3.97 10.85
CA ALA A 193 -10.13 2.69 10.51
C ALA A 193 -9.60 2.76 9.07
N LEU A 194 -8.50 2.07 8.79
CA LEU A 194 -7.93 2.02 7.44
C LEU A 194 -7.19 0.71 7.16
N CYS A 195 -7.12 0.36 5.88
CA CYS A 195 -6.27 -0.69 5.33
C CYS A 195 -5.88 -0.31 3.90
N GLY A 196 -4.58 -0.22 3.62
CA GLY A 196 -4.08 -0.10 2.24
C GLY A 196 -4.47 -1.33 1.44
N GLY A 197 -4.67 -1.17 0.12
CA GLY A 197 -5.12 -2.24 -0.74
C GLY A 197 -6.54 -2.72 -0.48
N ALA A 198 -6.87 -3.95 -0.90
CA ALA A 198 -8.22 -4.52 -0.81
C ALA A 198 -8.58 -4.95 0.62
N GLY A 199 -9.50 -4.24 1.25
CA GLY A 199 -9.86 -4.44 2.66
C GLY A 199 -11.31 -4.84 2.94
N ASP A 200 -12.08 -5.32 1.95
CA ASP A 200 -13.46 -5.78 2.18
C ASP A 200 -13.55 -6.97 3.16
N SER A 201 -12.49 -7.76 3.29
CA SER A 201 -12.37 -8.85 4.27
C SER A 201 -12.33 -8.38 5.73
N LEU A 202 -12.02 -7.10 5.98
CA LEU A 202 -11.91 -6.51 7.32
C LEU A 202 -13.23 -5.85 7.80
N PHE A 203 -14.28 -5.89 7.02
CA PHE A 203 -15.56 -5.25 7.39
C PHE A 203 -16.11 -5.68 8.75
N ASP A 204 -15.96 -6.95 9.13
CA ASP A 204 -16.39 -7.43 10.45
C ASP A 204 -15.54 -6.84 11.57
N ALA A 205 -14.22 -6.76 11.37
CA ALA A 205 -13.32 -6.14 12.32
C ALA A 205 -13.63 -4.65 12.50
N VAL A 206 -13.88 -3.91 11.39
CA VAL A 206 -14.26 -2.49 11.43
C VAL A 206 -15.59 -2.29 12.19
N ARG A 207 -16.60 -3.13 11.93
CA ARG A 207 -17.90 -3.04 12.63
C ARG A 207 -17.81 -3.31 14.13
N ALA A 208 -16.79 -4.04 14.57
CA ALA A 208 -16.56 -4.31 15.98
C ALA A 208 -15.90 -3.14 16.73
N THR A 209 -15.52 -2.07 16.03
CA THR A 209 -14.88 -0.88 16.58
C THR A 209 -15.84 0.31 16.67
N ASP A 210 -15.33 1.43 17.20
CA ASP A 210 -15.98 2.74 17.22
C ASP A 210 -15.63 3.63 16.02
N ALA A 211 -15.07 3.06 14.94
CA ALA A 211 -14.71 3.79 13.73
C ALA A 211 -15.93 4.48 13.11
N GLN A 212 -15.75 5.72 12.69
CA GLN A 212 -16.74 6.54 11.99
C GLN A 212 -16.58 6.51 10.47
N VAL A 213 -15.40 6.10 10.00
CA VAL A 213 -15.08 5.89 8.60
C VAL A 213 -14.08 4.75 8.44
N TYR A 214 -14.20 4.02 7.33
CA TYR A 214 -13.22 3.03 6.91
C TYR A 214 -12.64 3.42 5.55
N ILE A 215 -11.30 3.52 5.48
CA ILE A 215 -10.54 3.83 4.26
C ILE A 215 -9.89 2.55 3.76
N THR A 216 -10.12 2.18 2.50
CA THR A 216 -9.51 1.00 1.86
C THR A 216 -9.59 1.12 0.34
N ALA A 217 -9.32 0.03 -0.40
CA ALA A 217 -9.40 -0.01 -1.86
C ALA A 217 -10.20 -1.24 -2.35
N ASP A 218 -10.46 -1.28 -3.66
CA ASP A 218 -11.09 -2.40 -4.38
C ASP A 218 -12.47 -2.82 -3.85
N LEU A 219 -13.21 -1.89 -3.29
CA LEU A 219 -14.53 -2.22 -2.77
C LEU A 219 -15.51 -2.59 -3.89
N ARG A 220 -15.98 -3.84 -3.85
CA ARG A 220 -16.99 -4.36 -4.76
C ARG A 220 -18.38 -3.93 -4.32
N HIS A 221 -19.31 -3.84 -5.28
CA HIS A 221 -20.69 -3.37 -5.04
C HIS A 221 -21.39 -4.07 -3.86
N HIS A 222 -21.51 -5.41 -3.89
CA HIS A 222 -22.27 -6.12 -2.88
C HIS A 222 -21.67 -5.99 -1.47
N PRO A 223 -20.36 -6.27 -1.23
CA PRO A 223 -19.78 -6.08 0.10
C PRO A 223 -19.95 -4.66 0.64
N ALA A 224 -19.71 -3.64 -0.19
CA ALA A 224 -19.84 -2.24 0.22
C ALA A 224 -21.30 -1.87 0.52
N SER A 225 -22.25 -2.33 -0.31
CA SER A 225 -23.69 -2.10 -0.11
C SER A 225 -24.20 -2.77 1.16
N GLU A 226 -23.85 -4.03 1.39
CA GLU A 226 -24.22 -4.79 2.59
C GLU A 226 -23.61 -4.18 3.86
N PHE A 227 -22.36 -3.72 3.79
CA PHE A 227 -21.71 -3.01 4.90
C PHE A 227 -22.49 -1.75 5.27
N ARG A 228 -22.85 -0.91 4.29
CA ARG A 228 -23.60 0.32 4.51
C ARG A 228 -25.02 0.07 5.03
N GLU A 229 -25.75 -0.90 4.45
CA GLU A 229 -27.10 -1.25 4.93
C GLU A 229 -27.07 -1.79 6.36
N THR A 230 -26.06 -2.60 6.70
CA THR A 230 -25.86 -3.07 8.07
C THR A 230 -25.58 -1.89 9.01
N ALA A 231 -24.71 -0.96 8.63
CA ALA A 231 -24.42 0.23 9.42
C ALA A 231 -25.68 1.09 9.65
N ARG A 232 -26.52 1.25 8.61
CA ARG A 232 -27.81 1.95 8.72
C ARG A 232 -28.76 1.28 9.69
N VAL A 233 -28.93 -0.04 9.60
CA VAL A 233 -29.85 -0.81 10.47
C VAL A 233 -29.38 -0.84 11.92
N THR A 234 -28.06 -0.91 12.15
CA THR A 234 -27.47 -0.90 13.50
C THR A 234 -27.25 0.49 14.08
N GLY A 235 -27.45 1.54 13.28
CA GLY A 235 -27.27 2.94 13.71
C GLY A 235 -25.79 3.35 13.82
N SER A 236 -24.84 2.57 13.30
CA SER A 236 -23.40 2.87 13.41
C SER A 236 -22.92 3.97 12.46
N ASN A 237 -23.63 4.20 11.34
CA ASN A 237 -23.33 5.26 10.35
C ASN A 237 -21.88 5.33 9.87
N ILE A 238 -21.16 4.21 9.78
CA ILE A 238 -19.78 4.15 9.34
C ILE A 238 -19.71 4.50 7.85
N ALA A 239 -18.95 5.54 7.52
CA ALA A 239 -18.66 5.94 6.14
C ALA A 239 -17.60 5.03 5.49
N LEU A 240 -17.54 5.00 4.15
CA LEU A 240 -16.50 4.34 3.39
C LEU A 240 -15.77 5.35 2.50
N ILE A 241 -14.45 5.23 2.43
CA ILE A 241 -13.61 5.85 1.40
C ILE A 241 -12.88 4.74 0.68
N ASP A 242 -13.11 4.63 -0.62
CA ASP A 242 -12.50 3.64 -1.50
C ASP A 242 -11.48 4.34 -2.41
N CYS A 243 -10.21 3.95 -2.26
CA CYS A 243 -9.06 4.52 -2.95
C CYS A 243 -8.66 3.68 -4.17
N SER A 244 -7.72 4.19 -4.99
CA SER A 244 -6.94 3.34 -5.87
C SER A 244 -6.04 2.41 -5.03
N HIS A 245 -6.01 1.14 -5.38
CA HIS A 245 -5.24 0.10 -4.70
C HIS A 245 -3.74 0.47 -4.64
N PRO A 246 -3.02 0.61 -5.78
CA PRO A 246 -1.59 0.90 -5.72
C PRO A 246 -1.29 2.29 -5.13
N ALA A 247 -2.19 3.27 -5.27
CA ALA A 247 -1.98 4.57 -4.67
C ALA A 247 -1.99 4.50 -3.13
N SER A 248 -2.93 3.74 -2.55
CA SER A 248 -3.04 3.57 -1.10
C SER A 248 -1.84 2.85 -0.48
N GLU A 249 -1.12 2.06 -1.29
CA GLU A 249 0.03 1.28 -0.89
C GLU A 249 1.38 1.89 -1.30
N SER A 250 1.39 3.00 -2.05
CA SER A 250 2.65 3.60 -2.51
C SER A 250 3.40 4.41 -1.46
N LEU A 251 2.69 4.93 -0.46
CA LEU A 251 3.21 5.92 0.48
C LEU A 251 4.37 5.39 1.34
N TRP A 252 4.39 4.10 1.67
CA TRP A 252 5.44 3.50 2.50
C TRP A 252 6.77 3.31 1.77
N LEU A 253 6.78 3.28 0.44
CA LEU A 253 7.98 2.97 -0.36
C LEU A 253 9.14 3.90 -0.03
N ARG A 254 8.88 5.19 0.18
CA ARG A 254 9.92 6.17 0.54
C ARG A 254 10.51 5.88 1.92
N SER A 255 9.66 5.67 2.91
CA SER A 255 10.12 5.33 4.26
C SER A 255 10.91 4.01 4.26
N ALA A 256 10.42 2.99 3.57
CA ALA A 256 11.12 1.71 3.44
C ALA A 256 12.50 1.85 2.79
N ALA A 257 12.59 2.63 1.71
CA ALA A 257 13.86 2.89 1.01
C ALA A 257 14.87 3.63 1.89
N ASP A 258 14.44 4.67 2.60
CA ASP A 258 15.30 5.46 3.49
C ASP A 258 15.77 4.64 4.70
N ARG A 259 14.87 3.85 5.29
CA ARG A 259 15.18 2.96 6.42
C ARG A 259 16.16 1.85 6.03
N LEU A 260 15.95 1.21 4.88
CA LEU A 260 16.89 0.20 4.36
C LEU A 260 18.28 0.79 4.18
N ARG A 261 18.37 1.94 3.52
CA ARG A 261 19.65 2.64 3.31
C ARG A 261 20.33 2.99 4.62
N LYS A 262 19.57 3.49 5.61
CA LYS A 262 20.08 3.83 6.95
C LYS A 262 20.60 2.59 7.67
N LEU A 263 19.81 1.51 7.74
CA LEU A 263 20.19 0.27 8.41
C LEU A 263 21.44 -0.37 7.78
N LEU A 264 21.55 -0.35 6.45
CA LEU A 264 22.74 -0.85 5.76
C LEU A 264 23.96 0.02 6.07
N ALA A 265 23.82 1.34 6.13
CA ALA A 265 24.92 2.25 6.50
C ALA A 265 25.41 1.98 7.96
N GLU A 266 24.51 1.73 8.88
CA GLU A 266 24.83 1.32 10.25
C GLU A 266 25.60 -0.02 10.33
N ARG A 267 25.36 -0.89 9.32
CA ARG A 267 26.09 -2.17 9.14
C ARG A 267 27.41 -2.03 8.35
N GLY A 268 27.78 -0.80 7.96
CA GLY A 268 29.00 -0.52 7.20
C GLY A 268 28.84 -0.67 5.69
N TYR A 269 27.63 -0.75 5.15
CA TYR A 269 27.34 -0.92 3.73
C TYR A 269 26.74 0.34 3.10
N GLY A 270 27.10 0.60 1.83
CA GLY A 270 26.56 1.71 1.03
C GLY A 270 25.74 1.23 -0.14
N ILE A 271 24.50 1.74 -0.25
CA ILE A 271 23.63 1.56 -1.42
C ILE A 271 22.96 2.88 -1.82
N GLU A 272 22.55 2.96 -3.09
CA GLU A 272 21.56 3.93 -3.57
C GLU A 272 20.18 3.30 -3.54
N THR A 273 19.16 4.06 -3.16
CA THR A 273 17.76 3.66 -3.25
C THR A 273 16.99 4.61 -4.15
N LYS A 274 16.20 4.07 -5.06
CA LYS A 274 15.34 4.80 -6.00
C LYS A 274 13.89 4.37 -5.83
N LEU A 275 12.97 5.26 -6.14
CA LEU A 275 11.53 4.96 -6.22
C LEU A 275 11.12 4.99 -7.69
N SER A 276 10.33 4.02 -8.12
CA SER A 276 9.71 4.04 -9.43
C SER A 276 8.85 5.29 -9.61
N ALA A 277 8.96 5.92 -10.77
CA ALA A 277 8.12 7.04 -11.16
C ALA A 277 6.85 6.58 -11.91
N LEU A 278 6.72 5.29 -12.19
CA LEU A 278 5.60 4.74 -12.96
C LEU A 278 4.34 4.69 -12.11
N ASN A 279 3.23 5.15 -12.69
CA ASN A 279 1.91 4.90 -12.14
C ASN A 279 1.45 3.51 -12.59
N THR A 280 1.26 2.60 -11.63
CA THR A 280 0.84 1.22 -11.91
C THR A 280 -0.67 1.00 -11.75
N ASP A 281 -1.45 2.07 -11.47
CA ASP A 281 -2.91 1.99 -11.51
C ASP A 281 -3.39 1.56 -12.91
N PRO A 282 -4.23 0.53 -13.04
CA PRO A 282 -4.60 0.00 -14.34
C PRO A 282 -5.60 0.88 -15.12
N TRP A 283 -6.08 1.97 -14.53
CA TRP A 283 -7.08 2.85 -15.11
C TRP A 283 -6.45 4.13 -15.67
N ASP A 284 -6.61 4.37 -16.97
CA ASP A 284 -6.02 5.54 -17.65
C ASP A 284 -6.88 6.81 -17.49
N PHE A 285 -8.20 6.70 -17.57
CA PHE A 285 -9.12 7.83 -17.41
C PHE A 285 -10.53 7.40 -17.00
N THR A 286 -11.31 8.35 -16.47
CA THR A 286 -12.73 8.17 -16.16
C THR A 286 -13.61 9.09 -16.98
N VAL A 287 -14.80 8.60 -17.33
CA VAL A 287 -15.85 9.39 -17.97
C VAL A 287 -17.03 9.49 -17.02
N PRO A 288 -17.40 10.69 -16.53
CA PRO A 288 -18.58 10.87 -15.69
C PRO A 288 -19.85 10.40 -16.40
N THR A 289 -20.70 9.63 -15.73
CA THR A 289 -21.99 9.20 -16.25
C THR A 289 -23.08 10.23 -15.93
N GLY A 290 -24.14 10.30 -16.76
CA GLY A 290 -25.25 11.24 -16.56
C GLY A 290 -24.98 12.68 -17.01
N VAL A 291 -23.80 12.96 -17.54
CA VAL A 291 -23.43 14.27 -18.10
C VAL A 291 -23.74 14.28 -19.60
N GLN A 292 -24.50 15.28 -20.07
CA GLN A 292 -24.75 15.46 -21.51
C GLN A 292 -23.47 15.92 -22.22
N PRO A 293 -23.19 15.48 -23.45
CA PRO A 293 -22.07 15.98 -24.24
C PRO A 293 -22.05 17.51 -24.29
N GLY A 294 -20.94 18.13 -23.86
CA GLY A 294 -20.79 19.60 -23.83
C GLY A 294 -21.14 20.28 -22.50
N GLN A 295 -21.52 19.53 -21.45
CA GLN A 295 -21.65 20.05 -20.10
C GLN A 295 -20.35 19.77 -19.30
N ASP A 296 -19.85 20.78 -18.58
CA ASP A 296 -18.68 20.61 -17.72
C ASP A 296 -19.01 19.67 -16.55
N ALA A 297 -18.13 18.71 -16.28
CA ALA A 297 -18.27 17.72 -15.19
C ALA A 297 -18.48 18.36 -13.80
N HIS A 298 -18.05 19.61 -13.60
CA HIS A 298 -18.24 20.37 -12.36
C HIS A 298 -19.71 20.73 -12.07
N SER A 299 -20.59 20.76 -13.08
CA SER A 299 -22.01 21.07 -12.89
C SER A 299 -22.88 19.87 -12.53
N ALA A 300 -22.36 18.66 -12.63
CA ALA A 300 -23.08 17.42 -12.32
C ALA A 300 -23.08 17.03 -10.82
N SER A 301 -22.43 17.81 -9.97
CA SER A 301 -22.32 17.57 -8.51
C SER A 301 -23.61 17.77 -7.70
N THR A 302 -24.73 18.12 -8.35
CA THR A 302 -26.05 18.23 -7.72
C THR A 302 -26.99 17.09 -8.13
N ALA A 303 -26.45 15.89 -8.38
CA ALA A 303 -27.29 14.71 -8.52
C ALA A 303 -28.12 14.50 -7.25
N ALA A 304 -29.42 14.23 -7.41
CA ALA A 304 -30.37 14.00 -6.33
C ALA A 304 -29.78 13.06 -5.28
N ALA A 305 -30.03 13.38 -4.01
CA ALA A 305 -29.67 12.51 -2.89
C ALA A 305 -30.10 11.07 -3.19
N PRO A 306 -29.23 10.10 -2.98
CA PRO A 306 -29.57 8.70 -3.25
C PRO A 306 -30.74 8.27 -2.37
N ALA A 307 -31.61 7.38 -2.89
CA ALA A 307 -32.87 6.96 -2.28
C ALA A 307 -32.79 6.41 -0.83
N TRP A 308 -31.59 6.26 -0.28
CA TRP A 308 -31.31 5.81 1.08
C TRP A 308 -31.15 6.97 2.09
N GLU A 309 -31.30 8.22 1.68
CA GLU A 309 -31.38 9.39 2.60
C GLU A 309 -32.81 9.72 3.07
N LEU A 310 -33.82 8.91 2.70
CA LEU A 310 -35.22 9.08 3.11
C LEU A 310 -35.55 8.21 4.33
#